data_994d55e76042e1d80966f85349852325
#
_entry.id   994d55e76042e1d80966f85349852325
#
_cell.length_a   1.000
_cell.length_b   1.000
_cell.length_c   1.000
_cell.angle_alpha   90.00
_cell.angle_beta   90.00
_cell.angle_gamma   90.00
#
_symmetry.space_group_name_H-M   'P 1'
#
loop_
_entity.id
_entity.type
_entity.pdbx_description
1 polymer ?
#
loop_
_entity_poly.entity_id
_entity_poly.type
_entity_poly.pdbx_seq_one_letter_code
_entity_poly.pdbx_strand_id
1 'polypeptide(L)'
;MINIRRWLPLLVLIVILAGVYLYPTPQKAFGDLYSKVNTETVDSLTTFREAHPVRTLELRGVKWNYVIRGDGPETILFLHGMTGAYDIWWQQMEALQDEYRVISVTYPAVDALEEMEQGVMAVLKAEEVDHFYVVGSSLGGYFAQYLVTKYPNIIWGAVFANTFPPNDIIADNNKTIGALLPYLPEWLVMNVLSGSIEKSVYPASGYSELVRAFGLEQTYGRMSKAQVLGCYRCVIEPFETPDMAVLGIPVMIIEADNDPLVDESLREQLKETYPTAEVVTLSNGHFPYLSMPEEYTSYLDNFFGGTVIR
;
A
#
# COMPACT_ATOMS: atom_id res chain seq x y z
N MET A 1 16.54 24.70 -49.82
CA MET A 1 16.63 23.27 -49.48
C MET A 1 17.30 23.14 -48.13
N ILE A 2 16.59 22.65 -47.13
CA ILE A 2 17.14 22.44 -45.79
C ILE A 2 18.18 21.32 -45.89
N ASN A 3 19.40 21.59 -45.40
CA ASN A 3 20.51 20.65 -45.52
C ASN A 3 20.34 19.53 -44.48
N ILE A 4 19.55 18.50 -44.81
CA ILE A 4 19.19 17.34 -43.96
C ILE A 4 20.43 16.68 -43.34
N ARG A 5 21.58 16.69 -44.03
CA ARG A 5 22.83 16.10 -43.50
C ARG A 5 23.31 16.76 -42.20
N ARG A 6 23.02 18.04 -41.98
CA ARG A 6 23.39 18.74 -40.71
C ARG A 6 22.55 18.32 -39.50
N TRP A 7 21.32 17.87 -39.76
CA TRP A 7 20.37 17.50 -38.68
C TRP A 7 20.39 16.00 -38.37
N LEU A 8 21.03 15.19 -39.22
CA LEU A 8 21.09 13.74 -39.09
C LEU A 8 21.66 13.29 -37.74
N PRO A 9 22.78 13.85 -37.22
CA PRO A 9 23.32 13.46 -35.91
C PRO A 9 22.36 13.78 -34.74
N LEU A 10 21.67 14.91 -34.81
CA LEU A 10 20.66 15.30 -33.84
C LEU A 10 19.45 14.37 -33.86
N LEU A 11 18.99 14.00 -35.05
CA LEU A 11 17.89 13.04 -35.22
C LEU A 11 18.26 11.67 -34.66
N VAL A 12 19.46 11.19 -34.93
CA VAL A 12 19.98 9.92 -34.38
C VAL A 12 20.05 9.99 -32.86
N LEU A 13 20.54 11.09 -32.27
CA LEU A 13 20.59 11.28 -30.83
C LEU A 13 19.17 11.25 -30.21
N ILE A 14 18.21 11.95 -30.82
CA ILE A 14 16.81 11.96 -30.37
C ILE A 14 16.22 10.55 -30.40
N VAL A 15 16.46 9.78 -31.45
CA VAL A 15 15.97 8.39 -31.56
C VAL A 15 16.60 7.50 -30.49
N ILE A 16 17.89 7.66 -30.23
CA ILE A 16 18.57 6.90 -29.16
C ILE A 16 17.98 7.28 -27.79
N LEU A 17 17.85 8.56 -27.49
CA LEU A 17 17.27 9.04 -26.23
C LEU A 17 15.82 8.57 -26.06
N ALA A 18 15.02 8.64 -27.13
CA ALA A 18 13.65 8.11 -27.10
C ALA A 18 13.65 6.59 -26.88
N GLY A 19 14.54 5.85 -27.54
CA GLY A 19 14.67 4.40 -27.31
C GLY A 19 15.07 4.03 -25.89
N VAL A 20 15.99 4.79 -25.28
CA VAL A 20 16.36 4.62 -23.87
C VAL A 20 15.19 4.97 -22.95
N TYR A 21 14.49 6.07 -23.22
CA TYR A 21 13.35 6.51 -22.41
C TYR A 21 12.17 5.54 -22.47
N LEU A 22 11.87 5.02 -23.65
CA LEU A 22 10.76 4.10 -23.92
C LEU A 22 11.15 2.62 -23.73
N TYR A 23 12.36 2.35 -23.24
CA TYR A 23 12.76 0.97 -22.97
C TYR A 23 11.78 0.32 -21.98
N PRO A 24 11.25 -0.87 -22.27
CA PRO A 24 10.27 -1.50 -21.41
C PRO A 24 10.87 -1.88 -20.07
N THR A 25 10.09 -1.77 -19.01
CA THR A 25 10.46 -2.30 -17.69
C THR A 25 10.71 -3.80 -17.79
N PRO A 26 11.86 -4.31 -17.34
CA PRO A 26 12.12 -5.74 -17.30
C PRO A 26 11.01 -6.47 -16.54
N GLN A 27 10.54 -7.57 -17.09
CA GLN A 27 9.57 -8.44 -16.40
C GLN A 27 10.27 -9.71 -15.96
N LYS A 28 9.82 -10.27 -14.84
CA LYS A 28 10.28 -11.58 -14.34
C LYS A 28 9.06 -12.49 -14.17
N ALA A 29 9.25 -13.77 -14.47
CA ALA A 29 8.19 -14.75 -14.27
C ALA A 29 7.91 -14.95 -12.77
N PHE A 30 6.67 -15.19 -12.42
CA PHE A 30 6.23 -15.49 -11.04
C PHE A 30 7.08 -16.60 -10.41
N GLY A 31 7.24 -17.73 -11.11
CA GLY A 31 8.03 -18.86 -10.61
C GLY A 31 9.50 -18.53 -10.31
N ASP A 32 10.11 -17.58 -11.06
CA ASP A 32 11.49 -17.15 -10.80
C ASP A 32 11.58 -16.31 -9.52
N LEU A 33 10.60 -15.40 -9.33
CA LEU A 33 10.54 -14.52 -8.16
C LEU A 33 10.29 -15.30 -6.87
N TYR A 34 9.36 -16.27 -6.91
CA TYR A 34 8.93 -17.04 -5.76
C TYR A 34 9.69 -18.36 -5.56
N SER A 35 10.74 -18.62 -6.36
CA SER A 35 11.50 -19.90 -6.33
C SER A 35 12.13 -20.24 -4.98
N LYS A 36 12.32 -19.29 -4.09
CA LYS A 36 12.87 -19.45 -2.75
C LYS A 36 11.84 -19.35 -1.63
N VAL A 37 10.61 -19.01 -1.96
CA VAL A 37 9.50 -18.96 -0.99
C VAL A 37 9.03 -20.39 -0.72
N ASN A 38 8.59 -20.64 0.51
CA ASN A 38 8.00 -21.94 0.87
C ASN A 38 6.84 -22.28 -0.07
N THR A 39 6.81 -23.50 -0.57
CA THR A 39 5.81 -23.97 -1.55
C THR A 39 4.38 -23.83 -1.02
N GLU A 40 4.14 -24.14 0.24
CA GLU A 40 2.82 -24.03 0.86
C GLU A 40 2.32 -22.56 0.83
N THR A 41 3.19 -21.60 1.12
CA THR A 41 2.89 -20.18 1.03
C THR A 41 2.60 -19.73 -0.41
N VAL A 42 3.37 -20.24 -1.38
CA VAL A 42 3.16 -19.95 -2.80
C VAL A 42 1.83 -20.52 -3.28
N ASP A 43 1.52 -21.75 -2.90
CA ASP A 43 0.27 -22.43 -3.23
C ASP A 43 -0.94 -21.71 -2.61
N SER A 44 -0.82 -21.25 -1.35
CA SER A 44 -1.85 -20.43 -0.68
C SER A 44 -2.12 -19.14 -1.46
N LEU A 45 -1.07 -18.36 -1.79
CA LEU A 45 -1.23 -17.14 -2.57
C LEU A 45 -1.84 -17.39 -3.96
N THR A 46 -1.40 -18.46 -4.62
CA THR A 46 -1.90 -18.81 -5.95
C THR A 46 -3.36 -19.24 -5.88
N THR A 47 -3.71 -20.09 -4.91
CA THR A 47 -5.08 -20.51 -4.66
C THR A 47 -5.99 -19.34 -4.34
N PHE A 48 -5.54 -18.40 -3.50
CA PHE A 48 -6.26 -17.17 -3.21
C PHE A 48 -6.56 -16.37 -4.49
N ARG A 49 -5.56 -16.16 -5.34
CA ARG A 49 -5.69 -15.41 -6.60
C ARG A 49 -6.66 -16.09 -7.59
N GLU A 50 -6.65 -17.42 -7.65
CA GLU A 50 -7.52 -18.21 -8.54
C GLU A 50 -8.95 -18.32 -8.02
N ALA A 51 -9.12 -18.51 -6.72
CA ALA A 51 -10.42 -18.69 -6.09
C ALA A 51 -11.22 -17.38 -5.98
N HIS A 52 -10.53 -16.22 -6.03
CA HIS A 52 -11.17 -14.92 -5.82
C HIS A 52 -11.01 -14.01 -7.04
N PRO A 53 -11.98 -14.06 -7.96
CA PRO A 53 -11.96 -13.19 -9.12
C PRO A 53 -11.99 -11.74 -8.67
N VAL A 54 -11.05 -10.96 -9.22
CA VAL A 54 -10.97 -9.52 -9.00
C VAL A 54 -12.24 -8.86 -9.53
N ARG A 55 -12.93 -8.16 -8.65
CA ARG A 55 -14.05 -7.28 -9.02
C ARG A 55 -13.48 -5.95 -9.50
N THR A 56 -14.18 -5.32 -10.41
CA THR A 56 -13.79 -4.02 -10.96
C THR A 56 -14.98 -3.07 -10.90
N LEU A 57 -14.78 -1.94 -10.24
CA LEU A 57 -15.69 -0.80 -10.26
C LEU A 57 -15.10 0.30 -11.15
N GLU A 58 -15.86 0.83 -12.08
CA GLU A 58 -15.44 1.97 -12.87
C GLU A 58 -16.04 3.26 -12.30
N LEU A 59 -15.16 4.19 -11.88
CA LEU A 59 -15.54 5.50 -11.38
C LEU A 59 -14.87 6.57 -12.26
N ARG A 60 -15.64 7.37 -12.98
CA ARG A 60 -15.16 8.46 -13.86
C ARG A 60 -14.08 8.02 -14.85
N GLY A 61 -14.21 6.81 -15.41
CA GLY A 61 -13.24 6.24 -16.36
C GLY A 61 -12.01 5.60 -15.71
N VAL A 62 -11.92 5.60 -14.38
CA VAL A 62 -10.85 4.94 -13.62
C VAL A 62 -11.35 3.62 -13.05
N LYS A 63 -10.59 2.55 -13.26
CA LYS A 63 -10.93 1.20 -12.80
C LYS A 63 -10.33 0.94 -11.42
N TRP A 64 -11.20 0.62 -10.46
CA TRP A 64 -10.85 0.21 -9.11
C TRP A 64 -10.99 -1.30 -9.00
N ASN A 65 -9.90 -1.98 -8.81
CA ASN A 65 -9.87 -3.43 -8.63
C ASN A 65 -9.87 -3.76 -7.14
N TYR A 66 -10.68 -4.74 -6.75
CA TYR A 66 -10.80 -5.16 -5.35
C TYR A 66 -11.23 -6.62 -5.25
N VAL A 67 -11.04 -7.20 -4.09
CA VAL A 67 -11.51 -8.54 -3.73
C VAL A 67 -12.29 -8.48 -2.43
N ILE A 68 -13.19 -9.46 -2.25
CA ILE A 68 -13.98 -9.63 -1.03
C ILE A 68 -13.83 -11.07 -0.55
N ARG A 69 -13.76 -11.22 0.77
CA ARG A 69 -13.77 -12.50 1.47
C ARG A 69 -14.72 -12.45 2.65
N GLY A 70 -15.30 -13.62 2.95
CA GLY A 70 -16.25 -13.76 4.04
C GLY A 70 -17.59 -13.05 3.81
N ASP A 71 -18.53 -13.33 4.67
CA ASP A 71 -19.89 -12.80 4.70
C ASP A 71 -20.34 -12.45 6.14
N GLY A 72 -19.37 -12.28 7.04
CA GLY A 72 -19.62 -11.86 8.41
C GLY A 72 -20.35 -10.52 8.49
N PRO A 73 -20.99 -10.23 9.64
CA PRO A 73 -21.81 -9.04 9.82
C PRO A 73 -21.01 -7.74 9.86
N GLU A 74 -19.74 -7.83 10.17
CA GLU A 74 -18.83 -6.67 10.29
C GLU A 74 -17.84 -6.66 9.14
N THR A 75 -17.59 -5.47 8.59
CA THR A 75 -16.68 -5.31 7.45
C THR A 75 -15.33 -4.76 7.90
N ILE A 76 -14.25 -5.35 7.41
CA ILE A 76 -12.88 -4.84 7.52
C ILE A 76 -12.41 -4.39 6.13
N LEU A 77 -11.98 -3.13 6.03
CA LEU A 77 -11.35 -2.57 4.85
C LEU A 77 -9.83 -2.58 5.00
N PHE A 78 -9.13 -3.32 4.13
CA PHE A 78 -7.67 -3.32 4.07
C PHE A 78 -7.14 -2.37 3.01
N LEU A 79 -6.19 -1.52 3.41
CA LEU A 79 -5.55 -0.49 2.61
C LEU A 79 -4.04 -0.74 2.53
N HIS A 80 -3.53 -1.02 1.34
CA HIS A 80 -2.12 -1.36 1.13
C HIS A 80 -1.22 -0.12 1.05
N GLY A 81 0.09 -0.31 1.27
CA GLY A 81 1.13 0.68 1.05
C GLY A 81 1.42 0.94 -0.43
N MET A 82 2.40 1.82 -0.72
CA MET A 82 2.75 2.24 -2.08
C MET A 82 3.02 1.07 -3.04
N THR A 83 3.69 0.03 -2.59
CA THR A 83 4.07 -1.14 -3.40
C THR A 83 3.13 -2.34 -3.19
N GLY A 84 1.89 -2.10 -2.80
CA GLY A 84 0.90 -3.14 -2.58
C GLY A 84 -0.09 -3.32 -3.73
N ALA A 85 -0.94 -4.33 -3.57
CA ALA A 85 -2.12 -4.58 -4.36
C ALA A 85 -3.15 -5.30 -3.47
N TYR A 86 -4.36 -5.52 -3.97
CA TYR A 86 -5.45 -6.16 -3.22
C TYR A 86 -5.04 -7.45 -2.50
N ASP A 87 -4.13 -8.19 -3.07
CA ASP A 87 -3.72 -9.51 -2.61
C ASP A 87 -2.54 -9.52 -1.63
N ILE A 88 -2.05 -8.34 -1.20
CA ILE A 88 -0.99 -8.28 -0.17
C ILE A 88 -1.49 -8.74 1.20
N TRP A 89 -2.79 -8.66 1.43
CA TRP A 89 -3.47 -9.01 2.66
C TRP A 89 -4.08 -10.41 2.66
N TRP A 90 -3.74 -11.28 1.69
CA TRP A 90 -4.42 -12.55 1.50
C TRP A 90 -4.41 -13.44 2.75
N GLN A 91 -3.32 -13.47 3.52
CA GLN A 91 -3.21 -14.28 4.73
C GLN A 91 -4.19 -13.82 5.82
N GLN A 92 -4.28 -12.49 6.02
CA GLN A 92 -5.23 -11.89 6.97
C GLN A 92 -6.68 -12.08 6.50
N MET A 93 -6.92 -11.92 5.19
CA MET A 93 -8.25 -12.11 4.63
C MET A 93 -8.75 -13.55 4.79
N GLU A 94 -7.88 -14.54 4.55
CA GLU A 94 -8.22 -15.95 4.75
C GLU A 94 -8.44 -16.31 6.22
N ALA A 95 -7.66 -15.73 7.12
CA ALA A 95 -7.79 -16.00 8.53
C ALA A 95 -9.05 -15.36 9.17
N LEU A 96 -9.48 -14.20 8.67
CA LEU A 96 -10.60 -13.42 9.24
C LEU A 96 -11.94 -13.66 8.53
N GLN A 97 -11.97 -14.39 7.41
CA GLN A 97 -13.17 -14.54 6.58
C GLN A 97 -14.37 -15.24 7.24
N ASP A 98 -14.12 -16.07 8.24
CA ASP A 98 -15.19 -16.84 8.89
C ASP A 98 -16.02 -15.97 9.86
N GLU A 99 -15.44 -14.85 10.32
CA GLU A 99 -16.08 -13.96 11.29
C GLU A 99 -16.42 -12.59 10.68
N TYR A 100 -15.66 -12.15 9.71
CA TYR A 100 -15.78 -10.82 9.10
C TYR A 100 -16.00 -10.89 7.59
N ARG A 101 -16.58 -9.83 7.06
CA ARG A 101 -16.52 -9.53 5.64
C ARG A 101 -15.29 -8.66 5.38
N VAL A 102 -14.36 -9.14 4.57
CA VAL A 102 -13.07 -8.47 4.36
C VAL A 102 -12.98 -7.96 2.94
N ILE A 103 -12.64 -6.67 2.77
CA ILE A 103 -12.48 -6.00 1.48
C ILE A 103 -11.05 -5.48 1.36
N SER A 104 -10.39 -5.75 0.23
CA SER A 104 -9.09 -5.19 -0.10
C SER A 104 -9.09 -4.64 -1.51
N VAL A 105 -8.53 -3.44 -1.69
CA VAL A 105 -8.53 -2.70 -2.96
C VAL A 105 -7.12 -2.56 -3.51
N THR A 106 -7.00 -2.35 -4.84
CA THR A 106 -5.78 -1.88 -5.48
C THR A 106 -5.99 -0.46 -5.96
N TYR A 107 -5.12 0.46 -5.54
CA TYR A 107 -5.19 1.84 -6.00
C TYR A 107 -4.78 1.96 -7.47
N PRO A 108 -5.62 2.56 -8.31
CA PRO A 108 -5.20 2.97 -9.65
C PRO A 108 -4.24 4.17 -9.59
N ALA A 109 -3.81 4.65 -10.73
CA ALA A 109 -3.05 5.89 -10.81
C ALA A 109 -3.99 7.09 -10.55
N VAL A 110 -4.04 7.53 -9.29
CA VAL A 110 -4.75 8.73 -8.83
C VAL A 110 -3.76 9.67 -8.12
N ASP A 111 -4.00 10.96 -8.15
CA ASP A 111 -2.99 11.95 -7.78
C ASP A 111 -3.30 12.70 -6.47
N ALA A 112 -4.41 12.39 -5.79
CA ALA A 112 -4.84 13.05 -4.57
C ALA A 112 -5.55 12.08 -3.61
N LEU A 113 -5.46 12.37 -2.30
CA LEU A 113 -6.18 11.60 -1.26
C LEU A 113 -7.69 11.63 -1.47
N GLU A 114 -8.24 12.76 -1.96
CA GLU A 114 -9.65 12.86 -2.29
C GLU A 114 -10.07 11.90 -3.41
N GLU A 115 -9.22 11.70 -4.43
CA GLU A 115 -9.50 10.73 -5.49
C GLU A 115 -9.43 9.29 -4.97
N MET A 116 -8.46 9.00 -4.08
CA MET A 116 -8.39 7.71 -3.39
C MET A 116 -9.64 7.45 -2.56
N GLU A 117 -10.08 8.44 -1.78
CA GLU A 117 -11.28 8.38 -0.95
C GLU A 117 -12.53 8.13 -1.79
N GLN A 118 -12.76 8.92 -2.86
CA GLN A 118 -13.92 8.74 -3.73
C GLN A 118 -13.99 7.34 -4.33
N GLY A 119 -12.85 6.77 -4.72
CA GLY A 119 -12.78 5.42 -5.26
C GLY A 119 -13.08 4.32 -4.24
N VAL A 120 -12.47 4.41 -3.07
CA VAL A 120 -12.68 3.44 -1.98
C VAL A 120 -14.12 3.51 -1.46
N MET A 121 -14.65 4.73 -1.24
CA MET A 121 -16.03 4.90 -0.80
C MET A 121 -17.05 4.45 -1.86
N ALA A 122 -16.73 4.58 -3.14
CA ALA A 122 -17.56 4.02 -4.21
C ALA A 122 -17.57 2.50 -4.19
N VAL A 123 -16.43 1.84 -3.89
CA VAL A 123 -16.37 0.38 -3.70
C VAL A 123 -17.22 -0.04 -2.50
N LEU A 124 -17.05 0.60 -1.34
CA LEU A 124 -17.83 0.30 -0.13
C LEU A 124 -19.34 0.48 -0.37
N LYS A 125 -19.73 1.54 -1.06
CA LYS A 125 -21.12 1.80 -1.44
C LYS A 125 -21.69 0.74 -2.40
N ALA A 126 -20.89 0.32 -3.39
CA ALA A 126 -21.31 -0.73 -4.34
C ALA A 126 -21.51 -2.09 -3.64
N GLU A 127 -20.80 -2.29 -2.54
CA GLU A 127 -20.87 -3.49 -1.70
C GLU A 127 -21.82 -3.32 -0.50
N GLU A 128 -22.60 -2.25 -0.47
CA GLU A 128 -23.62 -1.98 0.57
C GLU A 128 -23.04 -1.98 1.99
N VAL A 129 -21.82 -1.44 2.16
CA VAL A 129 -21.15 -1.31 3.45
C VAL A 129 -21.50 0.03 4.10
N ASP A 130 -22.23 -0.02 5.20
CA ASP A 130 -22.63 1.17 5.96
C ASP A 130 -21.59 1.56 7.01
N HIS A 131 -20.94 0.56 7.63
CA HIS A 131 -19.93 0.76 8.66
C HIS A 131 -18.79 -0.25 8.48
N PHE A 132 -17.59 0.11 8.91
CA PHE A 132 -16.42 -0.76 8.75
C PHE A 132 -15.29 -0.44 9.74
N TYR A 133 -14.42 -1.42 9.98
CA TYR A 133 -13.08 -1.22 10.51
C TYR A 133 -12.13 -0.91 9.35
N VAL A 134 -11.13 -0.08 9.59
CA VAL A 134 -10.09 0.21 8.59
C VAL A 134 -8.72 -0.22 9.09
N VAL A 135 -8.00 -0.98 8.26
CA VAL A 135 -6.61 -1.39 8.49
C VAL A 135 -5.77 -0.86 7.35
N GLY A 136 -4.80 -0.02 7.66
CA GLY A 136 -3.91 0.53 6.63
C GLY A 136 -2.44 0.40 7.00
N SER A 137 -1.61 0.05 6.02
CA SER A 137 -0.15 -0.01 6.19
C SER A 137 0.55 1.03 5.33
N SER A 138 1.57 1.72 5.88
CA SER A 138 2.36 2.72 5.15
C SER A 138 1.46 3.83 4.56
N LEU A 139 1.48 4.07 3.24
CA LEU A 139 0.50 4.94 2.56
C LEU A 139 -0.95 4.58 2.93
N GLY A 140 -1.27 3.28 3.03
CA GLY A 140 -2.61 2.84 3.44
C GLY A 140 -2.96 3.27 4.86
N GLY A 141 -1.98 3.29 5.78
CA GLY A 141 -2.15 3.80 7.13
C GLY A 141 -2.30 5.33 7.18
N TYR A 142 -1.57 6.04 6.35
CA TYR A 142 -1.74 7.47 6.12
C TYR A 142 -3.15 7.79 5.59
N PHE A 143 -3.58 7.04 4.61
CA PHE A 143 -4.91 7.17 4.01
C PHE A 143 -6.04 6.75 4.98
N ALA A 144 -5.82 5.74 5.82
CA ALA A 144 -6.77 5.37 6.87
C ALA A 144 -7.03 6.53 7.85
N GLN A 145 -5.98 7.26 8.25
CA GLN A 145 -6.10 8.47 9.08
C GLN A 145 -6.95 9.54 8.37
N TYR A 146 -6.74 9.74 7.07
CA TYR A 146 -7.55 10.65 6.26
C TYR A 146 -9.02 10.23 6.20
N LEU A 147 -9.30 8.93 6.01
CA LEU A 147 -10.68 8.43 6.01
C LEU A 147 -11.38 8.63 7.35
N VAL A 148 -10.70 8.41 8.47
CA VAL A 148 -11.27 8.68 9.79
C VAL A 148 -11.62 10.15 9.96
N THR A 149 -10.79 11.06 9.43
CA THR A 149 -11.09 12.51 9.44
C THR A 149 -12.38 12.84 8.70
N LYS A 150 -12.64 12.16 7.59
CA LYS A 150 -13.80 12.41 6.73
C LYS A 150 -15.07 11.68 7.19
N TYR A 151 -14.91 10.48 7.72
CA TYR A 151 -16.01 9.54 7.98
C TYR A 151 -16.03 8.98 9.42
N PRO A 152 -15.89 9.82 10.46
CA PRO A 152 -15.78 9.33 11.84
C PRO A 152 -17.03 8.57 12.32
N ASN A 153 -18.18 8.81 11.71
CA ASN A 153 -19.45 8.21 12.13
C ASN A 153 -19.70 6.80 11.60
N ILE A 154 -18.92 6.35 10.60
CA ILE A 154 -19.09 5.02 9.98
C ILE A 154 -17.86 4.13 10.15
N ILE A 155 -16.79 4.63 10.78
CA ILE A 155 -15.59 3.84 11.09
C ILE A 155 -15.65 3.42 12.56
N TRP A 156 -15.75 2.12 12.79
CA TRP A 156 -15.86 1.54 14.12
C TRP A 156 -14.54 1.48 14.89
N GLY A 157 -13.43 1.34 14.17
CA GLY A 157 -12.08 1.32 14.70
C GLY A 157 -11.05 1.37 13.58
N ALA A 158 -9.83 1.79 13.89
CA ALA A 158 -8.77 1.99 12.92
C ALA A 158 -7.44 1.39 13.37
N VAL A 159 -6.74 0.73 12.44
CA VAL A 159 -5.38 0.21 12.64
C VAL A 159 -4.44 0.95 11.70
N PHE A 160 -3.46 1.66 12.28
CA PHE A 160 -2.43 2.40 11.59
C PHE A 160 -1.11 1.64 11.69
N ALA A 161 -0.75 0.91 10.62
CA ALA A 161 0.39 0.01 10.64
C ALA A 161 1.58 0.56 9.83
N ASN A 162 2.79 0.50 10.41
CA ASN A 162 4.04 0.88 9.75
C ASN A 162 3.90 2.20 8.96
N THR A 163 3.35 3.22 9.59
CA THR A 163 2.95 4.49 8.98
C THR A 163 3.33 5.69 9.85
N PHE A 164 2.91 6.86 9.46
CA PHE A 164 3.22 8.14 10.07
C PHE A 164 2.04 9.10 9.95
N PRO A 165 1.95 10.15 10.81
CA PRO A 165 0.94 11.18 10.65
C PRO A 165 1.31 12.17 9.55
N PRO A 166 0.44 13.12 9.15
CA PRO A 166 0.80 14.24 8.29
C PRO A 166 2.04 14.97 8.80
N ASN A 167 3.04 15.13 7.93
CA ASN A 167 4.32 15.73 8.25
C ASN A 167 5.01 16.27 6.99
N ASP A 168 5.97 17.18 7.16
CA ASP A 168 6.77 17.73 6.07
C ASP A 168 8.04 16.89 5.79
N ILE A 169 8.43 16.00 6.70
CA ILE A 169 9.69 15.23 6.63
C ILE A 169 9.75 14.38 5.37
N ILE A 170 8.67 13.67 5.05
CA ILE A 170 8.59 12.81 3.86
C ILE A 170 8.72 13.63 2.58
N ALA A 171 8.02 14.78 2.51
CA ALA A 171 8.08 15.67 1.36
C ALA A 171 9.48 16.28 1.20
N ASP A 172 10.09 16.76 2.27
CA ASP A 172 11.42 17.39 2.27
C ASP A 172 12.53 16.39 1.92
N ASN A 173 12.51 15.20 2.53
CA ASN A 173 13.49 14.15 2.26
C ASN A 173 13.42 13.65 0.81
N ASN A 174 12.24 13.69 0.19
CA ASN A 174 12.01 13.20 -1.17
C ASN A 174 11.84 14.31 -2.21
N LYS A 175 12.05 15.58 -1.84
CA LYS A 175 11.79 16.75 -2.71
C LYS A 175 12.46 16.65 -4.08
N THR A 176 13.74 16.28 -4.12
CA THR A 176 14.49 16.18 -5.37
C THR A 176 14.01 15.03 -6.23
N ILE A 177 13.85 13.84 -5.65
CA ILE A 177 13.39 12.69 -6.40
C ILE A 177 11.93 12.87 -6.85
N GLY A 178 11.07 13.43 -5.99
CA GLY A 178 9.68 13.73 -6.32
C GLY A 178 9.54 14.70 -7.50
N ALA A 179 10.40 15.74 -7.57
CA ALA A 179 10.42 16.68 -8.68
C ALA A 179 10.91 16.04 -10.00
N LEU A 180 11.80 15.05 -9.92
CA LEU A 180 12.36 14.36 -11.10
C LEU A 180 11.50 13.18 -11.56
N LEU A 181 10.79 12.55 -10.66
CA LEU A 181 10.03 11.31 -10.89
C LEU A 181 9.12 11.36 -12.14
N PRO A 182 8.36 12.44 -12.43
CA PRO A 182 7.53 12.53 -13.63
C PRO A 182 8.33 12.39 -14.94
N TYR A 183 9.58 12.81 -14.94
CA TYR A 183 10.44 12.85 -16.13
C TYR A 183 11.34 11.63 -16.30
N LEU A 184 11.44 10.78 -15.28
CA LEU A 184 12.25 9.55 -15.37
C LEU A 184 11.55 8.48 -16.21
N PRO A 185 12.31 7.66 -16.97
CA PRO A 185 11.74 6.51 -17.64
C PRO A 185 11.23 5.48 -16.62
N GLU A 186 10.17 4.77 -16.95
CA GLU A 186 9.52 3.82 -16.04
C GLU A 186 10.45 2.70 -15.56
N TRP A 187 11.25 2.13 -16.46
CA TRP A 187 12.22 1.10 -16.10
C TRP A 187 13.23 1.57 -15.05
N LEU A 188 13.60 2.86 -15.04
CA LEU A 188 14.52 3.42 -14.04
C LEU A 188 13.84 3.55 -12.68
N VAL A 189 12.60 4.03 -12.65
CA VAL A 189 11.80 4.14 -11.42
C VAL A 189 11.63 2.75 -10.79
N MET A 190 11.22 1.76 -11.58
CA MET A 190 11.03 0.39 -11.10
C MET A 190 12.35 -0.25 -10.63
N ASN A 191 13.46 0.06 -11.29
CA ASN A 191 14.78 -0.44 -10.88
C ASN A 191 15.24 0.16 -9.54
N VAL A 192 14.95 1.43 -9.30
CA VAL A 192 15.24 2.08 -7.99
C VAL A 192 14.39 1.44 -6.88
N LEU A 193 13.10 1.22 -7.12
CA LEU A 193 12.22 0.54 -6.16
C LEU A 193 12.67 -0.90 -5.89
N SER A 194 13.00 -1.67 -6.93
CA SER A 194 13.55 -3.02 -6.78
C SER A 194 14.84 -3.01 -5.95
N GLY A 195 15.69 -2.02 -6.18
CA GLY A 195 16.93 -1.83 -5.40
C GLY A 195 16.66 -1.52 -3.92
N SER A 196 15.62 -0.76 -3.60
CA SER A 196 15.20 -0.48 -2.22
C SER A 196 14.68 -1.76 -1.53
N ILE A 197 13.89 -2.56 -2.24
CA ILE A 197 13.41 -3.85 -1.73
C ILE A 197 14.59 -4.76 -1.37
N GLU A 198 15.53 -4.94 -2.29
CA GLU A 198 16.67 -5.84 -2.09
C GLU A 198 17.64 -5.36 -0.98
N LYS A 199 17.89 -4.06 -0.87
CA LYS A 199 18.94 -3.51 -0.01
C LYS A 199 18.46 -3.08 1.37
N SER A 200 17.18 -2.77 1.51
CA SER A 200 16.63 -2.22 2.75
C SER A 200 15.51 -3.09 3.30
N VAL A 201 14.47 -3.33 2.53
CA VAL A 201 13.25 -4.03 2.99
C VAL A 201 13.53 -5.50 3.29
N TYR A 202 14.18 -6.20 2.38
CA TYR A 202 14.48 -7.63 2.53
C TYR A 202 15.35 -7.94 3.75
N PRO A 203 16.49 -7.25 4.00
CA PRO A 203 17.25 -7.48 5.23
C PRO A 203 16.48 -7.14 6.50
N ALA A 204 15.73 -6.05 6.53
CA ALA A 204 14.95 -5.64 7.69
C ALA A 204 13.82 -6.61 8.05
N SER A 205 13.26 -7.31 7.06
CA SER A 205 12.24 -8.36 7.26
C SER A 205 12.80 -9.71 7.73
N GLY A 206 14.04 -9.73 8.27
CA GLY A 206 14.71 -10.99 8.64
C GLY A 206 15.03 -11.87 7.44
N TYR A 207 15.28 -11.26 6.27
CA TYR A 207 15.50 -11.96 5.00
C TYR A 207 14.30 -12.84 4.58
N SER A 208 13.08 -12.33 4.76
CA SER A 208 11.88 -13.01 4.30
C SER A 208 11.82 -13.06 2.77
N GLU A 209 11.98 -14.25 2.20
CA GLU A 209 11.89 -14.45 0.75
C GLU A 209 10.49 -14.12 0.21
N LEU A 210 9.44 -14.24 1.03
CA LEU A 210 8.10 -13.83 0.65
C LEU A 210 7.99 -12.29 0.48
N VAL A 211 8.47 -11.52 1.45
CA VAL A 211 8.50 -10.06 1.39
C VAL A 211 9.27 -9.59 0.17
N ARG A 212 10.43 -10.20 -0.07
CA ARG A 212 11.27 -9.92 -1.23
C ARG A 212 10.54 -10.24 -2.54
N ALA A 213 9.97 -11.44 -2.68
CA ALA A 213 9.33 -11.90 -3.90
C ALA A 213 8.10 -11.04 -4.24
N PHE A 214 7.23 -10.79 -3.24
CA PHE A 214 6.03 -9.97 -3.42
C PHE A 214 6.38 -8.54 -3.84
N GLY A 215 7.32 -7.90 -3.16
CA GLY A 215 7.75 -6.54 -3.50
C GLY A 215 8.37 -6.44 -4.90
N LEU A 216 9.21 -7.41 -5.27
CA LEU A 216 9.80 -7.47 -6.62
C LEU A 216 8.73 -7.75 -7.69
N GLU A 217 7.72 -8.56 -7.42
CA GLU A 217 6.62 -8.81 -8.35
C GLU A 217 5.89 -7.51 -8.71
N GLN A 218 5.68 -6.60 -7.74
CA GLN A 218 5.09 -5.30 -8.02
C GLN A 218 5.95 -4.50 -8.99
N THR A 219 7.25 -4.44 -8.77
CA THR A 219 8.17 -3.63 -9.59
C THR A 219 8.49 -4.24 -10.95
N TYR A 220 8.32 -5.55 -11.11
CA TYR A 220 8.55 -6.27 -12.36
C TYR A 220 7.27 -6.53 -13.19
N GLY A 221 6.26 -5.67 -13.08
CA GLY A 221 5.17 -5.66 -14.04
C GLY A 221 3.75 -5.55 -13.48
N ARG A 222 3.55 -5.60 -12.15
CA ARG A 222 2.20 -5.41 -11.58
C ARG A 222 1.85 -3.95 -11.29
N MET A 223 2.85 -3.08 -11.20
CA MET A 223 2.69 -1.66 -10.87
C MET A 223 3.30 -0.78 -11.96
N SER A 224 2.70 0.35 -12.24
CA SER A 224 3.17 1.35 -13.19
C SER A 224 3.83 2.55 -12.51
N LYS A 225 4.70 3.28 -13.23
CA LYS A 225 5.25 4.56 -12.77
C LYS A 225 4.13 5.56 -12.41
N ALA A 226 3.02 5.55 -13.15
CA ALA A 226 1.90 6.44 -12.87
C ALA A 226 1.30 6.16 -11.48
N GLN A 227 1.15 4.88 -11.08
CA GLN A 227 0.72 4.53 -9.73
C GLN A 227 1.75 4.95 -8.67
N VAL A 228 3.06 4.74 -8.91
CA VAL A 228 4.12 5.21 -7.99
C VAL A 228 4.02 6.71 -7.77
N LEU A 229 3.86 7.48 -8.85
CA LEU A 229 3.77 8.93 -8.80
C LEU A 229 2.51 9.39 -8.05
N GLY A 230 1.38 8.76 -8.32
CA GLY A 230 0.12 9.04 -7.62
C GLY A 230 0.24 8.72 -6.13
N CYS A 231 0.72 7.54 -5.76
CA CYS A 231 0.97 7.18 -4.37
C CYS A 231 1.92 8.15 -3.66
N TYR A 232 2.99 8.59 -4.35
CA TYR A 232 3.91 9.60 -3.80
C TYR A 232 3.21 10.93 -3.53
N ARG A 233 2.36 11.41 -4.44
CA ARG A 233 1.59 12.65 -4.25
C ARG A 233 0.62 12.54 -3.08
N CYS A 234 -0.09 11.42 -2.99
CA CYS A 234 -1.03 11.18 -1.90
C CYS A 234 -0.33 11.13 -0.53
N VAL A 235 0.85 10.51 -0.42
CA VAL A 235 1.53 10.33 0.87
C VAL A 235 2.17 11.62 1.42
N ILE A 236 2.34 12.63 0.57
CA ILE A 236 2.84 13.96 0.97
C ILE A 236 1.73 15.03 1.00
N GLU A 237 0.49 14.68 0.67
CA GLU A 237 -0.64 15.62 0.71
C GLU A 237 -1.05 15.85 2.17
N PRO A 238 -0.99 17.10 2.69
CA PRO A 238 -1.29 17.36 4.09
C PRO A 238 -2.79 17.30 4.38
N PHE A 239 -3.14 16.90 5.59
CA PHE A 239 -4.48 17.02 6.15
C PHE A 239 -4.42 17.21 7.67
N GLU A 240 -5.51 17.67 8.28
CA GLU A 240 -5.61 17.79 9.72
C GLU A 240 -6.08 16.47 10.33
N THR A 241 -5.35 15.96 11.33
CA THR A 241 -5.71 14.75 12.05
C THR A 241 -6.80 15.04 13.06
N PRO A 242 -7.81 14.16 13.21
CA PRO A 242 -8.85 14.33 14.22
C PRO A 242 -8.34 13.92 15.61
N ASP A 243 -8.93 14.49 16.64
CA ASP A 243 -8.76 13.99 18.00
C ASP A 243 -9.62 12.73 18.20
N MET A 244 -8.97 11.56 18.11
CA MET A 244 -9.63 10.25 18.23
C MET A 244 -10.25 10.03 19.61
N ALA A 245 -9.67 10.61 20.65
CA ALA A 245 -10.23 10.50 22.01
C ALA A 245 -11.59 11.24 22.11
N VAL A 246 -11.73 12.37 21.40
CA VAL A 246 -13.01 13.11 21.32
C VAL A 246 -14.02 12.35 20.46
N LEU A 247 -13.57 11.73 19.35
CA LEU A 247 -14.45 10.94 18.48
C LEU A 247 -14.88 9.60 19.11
N GLY A 248 -14.12 9.10 20.09
CA GLY A 248 -14.37 7.81 20.73
C GLY A 248 -14.14 6.61 19.79
N ILE A 249 -13.32 6.78 18.76
CA ILE A 249 -12.95 5.71 17.82
C ILE A 249 -11.71 5.00 18.37
N PRO A 250 -11.77 3.70 18.64
CA PRO A 250 -10.59 2.92 19.03
C PRO A 250 -9.52 2.94 17.94
N VAL A 251 -8.27 3.09 18.35
CA VAL A 251 -7.11 3.06 17.46
C VAL A 251 -6.09 2.06 17.97
N MET A 252 -5.54 1.26 17.06
CA MET A 252 -4.32 0.49 17.25
C MET A 252 -3.23 1.00 16.32
N ILE A 253 -2.02 1.16 16.86
CA ILE A 253 -0.80 1.41 16.07
C ILE A 253 0.01 0.11 16.08
N ILE A 254 0.33 -0.41 14.89
CA ILE A 254 1.30 -1.51 14.74
C ILE A 254 2.55 -0.92 14.09
N GLU A 255 3.66 -0.94 14.80
CA GLU A 255 4.95 -0.45 14.31
C GLU A 255 6.01 -1.54 14.31
N ALA A 256 7.10 -1.35 13.55
CA ALA A 256 8.30 -2.15 13.70
C ALA A 256 9.48 -1.24 14.09
N ASP A 257 10.22 -1.63 15.14
CA ASP A 257 11.36 -0.86 15.65
C ASP A 257 12.53 -0.79 14.66
N ASN A 258 12.61 -1.77 13.76
CA ASN A 258 13.60 -1.88 12.70
C ASN A 258 13.04 -1.55 11.30
N ASP A 259 11.95 -0.77 11.20
CA ASP A 259 11.36 -0.37 9.93
C ASP A 259 12.31 0.53 9.13
N PRO A 260 12.77 0.13 7.92
CA PRO A 260 13.72 0.91 7.14
C PRO A 260 13.06 2.05 6.34
N LEU A 261 11.74 2.14 6.34
CA LEU A 261 10.97 3.10 5.54
C LEU A 261 10.24 4.14 6.40
N VAL A 262 10.07 3.87 7.70
CA VAL A 262 9.46 4.78 8.66
C VAL A 262 10.42 5.02 9.82
N ASP A 263 11.05 6.19 9.81
CA ASP A 263 12.02 6.59 10.83
C ASP A 263 11.39 6.61 12.23
N GLU A 264 12.21 6.40 13.26
CA GLU A 264 11.79 6.44 14.66
C GLU A 264 11.06 7.75 15.00
N SER A 265 11.55 8.89 14.54
CA SER A 265 10.93 10.19 14.77
C SER A 265 9.50 10.27 14.22
N LEU A 266 9.21 9.62 13.12
CA LEU A 266 7.87 9.57 12.53
C LEU A 266 6.94 8.61 13.30
N ARG A 267 7.49 7.49 13.82
CA ARG A 267 6.74 6.57 14.69
C ARG A 267 6.37 7.24 16.01
N GLU A 268 7.30 7.99 16.61
CA GLU A 268 7.02 8.78 17.82
C GLU A 268 5.94 9.85 17.56
N GLN A 269 6.03 10.60 16.44
CA GLN A 269 5.00 11.56 16.06
C GLN A 269 3.63 10.92 15.90
N LEU A 270 3.55 9.69 15.36
CA LEU A 270 2.28 8.98 15.23
C LEU A 270 1.68 8.66 16.61
N LYS A 271 2.49 8.19 17.56
CA LYS A 271 2.07 7.92 18.94
C LYS A 271 1.66 9.20 19.68
N GLU A 272 2.37 10.29 19.47
CA GLU A 272 2.01 11.60 20.01
C GLU A 272 0.70 12.14 19.42
N THR A 273 0.46 11.89 18.13
CA THR A 273 -0.78 12.29 17.45
C THR A 273 -2.00 11.49 17.97
N TYR A 274 -1.80 10.22 18.34
CA TYR A 274 -2.85 9.32 18.81
C TYR A 274 -2.52 8.74 20.20
N PRO A 275 -2.49 9.55 21.26
CA PRO A 275 -1.96 9.15 22.57
C PRO A 275 -2.83 8.10 23.29
N THR A 276 -4.04 7.85 22.83
CA THR A 276 -4.94 6.82 23.38
C THR A 276 -4.89 5.51 22.58
N ALA A 277 -4.07 5.43 21.55
CA ALA A 277 -3.95 4.23 20.74
C ALA A 277 -3.29 3.09 21.51
N GLU A 278 -3.77 1.88 21.31
CA GLU A 278 -3.02 0.67 21.65
C GLU A 278 -1.80 0.56 20.73
N VAL A 279 -0.62 0.33 21.31
CA VAL A 279 0.62 0.25 20.52
C VAL A 279 1.20 -1.15 20.58
N VAL A 280 1.43 -1.73 19.41
CA VAL A 280 2.11 -3.02 19.22
C VAL A 280 3.40 -2.76 18.49
N THR A 281 4.55 -3.09 19.08
CA THR A 281 5.87 -2.94 18.47
C THR A 281 6.43 -4.31 18.08
N LEU A 282 6.71 -4.49 16.80
CA LEU A 282 7.32 -5.67 16.21
C LEU A 282 8.78 -5.39 15.82
N SER A 283 9.52 -6.40 15.37
CA SER A 283 10.92 -6.27 14.94
C SER A 283 11.17 -6.97 13.61
N ASN A 284 10.25 -6.85 12.67
CA ASN A 284 10.29 -7.60 11.40
C ASN A 284 10.08 -6.71 10.15
N GLY A 285 10.59 -5.48 10.21
CA GLY A 285 10.61 -4.54 9.09
C GLY A 285 9.25 -3.98 8.73
N HIS A 286 9.13 -3.53 7.48
CA HIS A 286 7.98 -2.75 7.00
C HIS A 286 6.74 -3.59 6.65
N PHE A 287 6.87 -4.91 6.50
CA PHE A 287 5.78 -5.81 6.06
C PHE A 287 5.56 -6.96 7.04
N PRO A 288 5.30 -6.70 8.34
CA PRO A 288 5.12 -7.76 9.33
C PRO A 288 3.91 -8.66 9.01
N TYR A 289 2.87 -8.14 8.38
CA TYR A 289 1.71 -8.91 7.94
C TYR A 289 2.02 -9.96 6.86
N LEU A 290 3.16 -9.85 6.16
CA LEU A 290 3.66 -10.90 5.24
C LEU A 290 4.59 -11.87 5.93
N SER A 291 5.46 -11.38 6.81
CA SER A 291 6.53 -12.18 7.42
C SER A 291 6.15 -12.84 8.74
N MET A 292 5.11 -12.35 9.42
CA MET A 292 4.59 -12.84 10.71
C MET A 292 3.05 -12.87 10.68
N PRO A 293 2.44 -13.56 9.69
CA PRO A 293 1.00 -13.42 9.42
C PRO A 293 0.11 -13.86 10.59
N GLU A 294 0.46 -14.93 11.29
CA GLU A 294 -0.36 -15.45 12.40
C GLU A 294 -0.36 -14.47 13.58
N GLU A 295 0.83 -13.98 13.96
CA GLU A 295 0.97 -13.04 15.07
C GLU A 295 0.28 -11.71 14.74
N TYR A 296 0.52 -11.18 13.53
CA TYR A 296 -0.11 -9.95 13.06
C TYR A 296 -1.64 -10.07 13.06
N THR A 297 -2.18 -11.18 12.53
CA THR A 297 -3.62 -11.41 12.50
C THR A 297 -4.22 -11.52 13.90
N SER A 298 -3.49 -12.13 14.85
CA SER A 298 -3.98 -12.24 16.23
C SER A 298 -4.14 -10.87 16.92
N TYR A 299 -3.30 -9.89 16.61
CA TYR A 299 -3.49 -8.51 17.10
C TYR A 299 -4.73 -7.88 16.49
N LEU A 300 -4.97 -8.05 15.18
CA LEU A 300 -6.17 -7.54 14.51
C LEU A 300 -7.44 -8.14 15.12
N ASP A 301 -7.48 -9.46 15.25
CA ASP A 301 -8.64 -10.19 15.79
C ASP A 301 -8.96 -9.76 17.23
N ASN A 302 -7.94 -9.67 18.08
CA ASN A 302 -8.11 -9.18 19.45
C ASN A 302 -8.63 -7.75 19.49
N PHE A 303 -8.14 -6.88 18.61
CA PHE A 303 -8.58 -5.50 18.53
C PHE A 303 -10.05 -5.38 18.11
N PHE A 304 -10.45 -6.10 17.07
CA PHE A 304 -11.84 -6.07 16.58
C PHE A 304 -12.79 -6.71 17.62
N GLY A 305 -12.44 -7.89 18.15
CA GLY A 305 -13.26 -8.58 19.18
C GLY A 305 -13.38 -7.81 20.49
N GLY A 306 -12.40 -6.97 20.83
CA GLY A 306 -12.43 -6.08 21.99
C GLY A 306 -13.16 -4.75 21.77
N THR A 307 -13.47 -4.41 20.54
CA THR A 307 -14.11 -3.14 20.16
C THR A 307 -15.62 -3.24 20.39
N VAL A 308 -16.13 -2.52 21.40
CA VAL A 308 -17.58 -2.47 21.68
C VAL A 308 -18.25 -1.58 20.62
N ILE A 309 -19.04 -2.19 19.75
CA ILE A 309 -19.89 -1.46 18.79
C ILE A 309 -20.96 -0.70 19.60
N ARG A 310 -21.02 0.62 19.42
CA ARG A 310 -21.99 1.52 20.07
C ARG A 310 -23.21 1.77 19.20
#